data_354e901a6aa59b9ee75aeeab0e0f46c6
#
_entry.id   354e901a6aa59b9ee75aeeab0e0f46c6
#
_cell.length_a   1.000
_cell.length_b   1.000
_cell.length_c   1.000
_cell.angle_alpha   90.00
_cell.angle_beta   90.00
_cell.angle_gamma   90.00
#
_symmetry.space_group_name_H-M   'P 1'
#
loop_
_entity.id
_entity.type
_entity.pdbx_description
1 polymer ?
#
loop_
_entity_poly.entity_id
_entity_poly.type
_entity_poly.pdbx_seq_one_letter_code
_entity_poly.pdbx_strand_id
1 'polypeptide(L)'
;MAKKPIKSASQRANVKKTLSVAVDPQVGFVRTEPAPLLPPPPSEGGFTGWLYKNIFASMSDFGSFGGATKSIFMGFVTLVLSYFLVTQTLALLDFAIFSAVWSDPKGLEREACWTVEQGGALPAGWHAACWPFIQAKAKFIFYGAYPSDELWRVNLAYLVGSVMLAWVMIERLPYRKIVGALLLTAYPVLATVLLTGGAFGISTGTIGVYTILSLALITMGRLGKAGYVSGALGDLASVAGVCGWVVILFAAVLAVFSVDFSLEAIDTRDWGGLLITLVVAITGIVASLPLGILLALGRRSDMPVARFLSTVFIEFWRGVPLITVLFMASVMLPLFMPEGVNFDMLLRALIGVTLFSAAYMAEVVRGGLQAIDKGQYEGADAVGLSYWQSMRLIILPQALTHVIPGIVNTFIGLFKDTALVSIVGIFDLLGAAQSTLADAAWSTPVQGLTGYLVVAVIFFIFCFGMSRYSMFMERKLSRSRNR
;
A
#
# COMPACT_ATOMS: atom_id res chain seq x y z
N MET A 1 6.43 -49.30 20.23
CA MET A 1 7.60 -49.91 19.57
C MET A 1 7.29 -51.36 19.29
N ALA A 2 6.96 -51.71 18.06
CA ALA A 2 6.80 -53.13 17.66
C ALA A 2 7.49 -53.26 16.29
N LYS A 3 8.61 -53.99 16.26
CA LYS A 3 9.33 -54.38 15.04
C LYS A 3 8.47 -55.37 14.24
N LYS A 4 8.16 -55.02 12.96
CA LYS A 4 7.59 -56.01 12.03
C LYS A 4 8.57 -57.14 11.74
N PRO A 5 8.12 -58.40 11.69
CA PRO A 5 9.00 -59.55 11.44
C PRO A 5 9.50 -59.59 10.00
N ILE A 6 10.74 -60.01 9.85
CA ILE A 6 11.47 -60.19 8.60
C ILE A 6 10.81 -61.30 7.79
N LYS A 7 10.36 -61.01 6.57
CA LYS A 7 9.82 -62.00 5.62
C LYS A 7 10.84 -63.12 5.35
N SER A 8 10.38 -64.31 5.33
CA SER A 8 11.20 -65.51 5.15
C SER A 8 11.96 -65.59 3.83
N ALA A 9 13.07 -66.24 3.77
CA ALA A 9 13.94 -66.35 2.59
C ALA A 9 13.21 -66.85 1.33
N SER A 10 12.13 -67.68 1.50
CA SER A 10 11.31 -68.14 0.36
C SER A 10 10.52 -67.07 -0.34
N GLN A 11 10.08 -66.02 0.41
CA GLN A 11 9.40 -64.85 -0.21
C GLN A 11 10.37 -63.94 -0.98
N ARG A 12 11.63 -63.87 -0.53
CA ARG A 12 12.67 -63.12 -1.29
C ARG A 12 13.07 -63.83 -2.59
N ALA A 13 13.07 -65.14 -2.64
CA ALA A 13 13.34 -65.90 -3.84
C ALA A 13 12.22 -65.76 -4.89
N ASN A 14 10.95 -65.74 -4.46
CA ASN A 14 9.83 -65.53 -5.37
C ASN A 14 9.72 -64.09 -5.90
N VAL A 15 10.06 -63.08 -5.08
CA VAL A 15 10.11 -61.69 -5.58
C VAL A 15 11.25 -61.48 -6.56
N LYS A 16 12.42 -62.14 -6.36
CA LYS A 16 13.51 -62.10 -7.34
C LYS A 16 13.15 -62.82 -8.63
N LYS A 17 12.40 -63.93 -8.57
CA LYS A 17 12.00 -64.69 -9.74
C LYS A 17 10.93 -63.98 -10.59
N THR A 18 10.01 -63.24 -9.96
CA THR A 18 9.03 -62.39 -10.66
C THR A 18 9.66 -61.14 -11.24
N LEU A 19 10.69 -60.54 -10.60
CA LEU A 19 11.42 -59.41 -11.14
C LEU A 19 12.39 -59.77 -12.27
N SER A 20 12.89 -61.05 -12.33
CA SER A 20 13.78 -61.51 -13.40
C SER A 20 13.06 -61.92 -14.69
N VAL A 21 11.73 -62.13 -14.63
CA VAL A 21 10.93 -62.46 -15.83
C VAL A 21 10.32 -61.21 -16.50
N ALA A 22 10.41 -60.05 -15.87
CA ALA A 22 9.72 -58.83 -16.34
C ALA A 22 10.60 -57.82 -17.08
N VAL A 23 11.87 -58.12 -17.34
CA VAL A 23 12.75 -57.21 -18.10
C VAL A 23 13.40 -57.96 -19.23
N ASP A 24 12.70 -58.03 -20.36
CA ASP A 24 13.30 -58.34 -21.63
C ASP A 24 14.17 -57.10 -22.03
N PRO A 25 15.53 -57.26 -22.12
CA PRO A 25 16.38 -56.12 -22.41
C PRO A 25 16.23 -55.62 -23.84
N GLN A 26 15.36 -56.22 -24.65
CA GLN A 26 15.12 -55.80 -26.03
C GLN A 26 13.91 -54.88 -26.22
N VAL A 27 13.15 -54.53 -25.15
CA VAL A 27 11.94 -53.67 -25.24
C VAL A 27 12.11 -52.36 -24.51
N GLY A 28 13.32 -51.96 -24.20
CA GLY A 28 13.62 -50.58 -23.74
C GLY A 28 13.59 -49.57 -24.87
N PHE A 29 12.41 -49.27 -25.42
CA PHE A 29 12.24 -48.17 -26.36
C PHE A 29 12.41 -46.86 -25.62
N VAL A 30 13.64 -46.34 -25.62
CA VAL A 30 13.91 -44.97 -25.18
C VAL A 30 13.54 -44.08 -26.36
N ARG A 31 12.41 -43.40 -26.24
CA ARG A 31 12.03 -42.34 -27.18
C ARG A 31 13.10 -41.27 -27.17
N THR A 32 13.83 -41.11 -28.27
CA THR A 32 14.80 -40.03 -28.45
C THR A 32 14.16 -38.71 -28.90
N GLU A 33 12.91 -38.77 -29.34
CA GLU A 33 12.11 -37.60 -29.68
C GLU A 33 10.95 -37.41 -28.73
N PRO A 34 10.62 -36.16 -28.34
CA PRO A 34 9.42 -35.91 -27.52
C PRO A 34 8.18 -36.42 -28.26
N ALA A 35 7.26 -37.06 -27.53
CA ALA A 35 6.00 -37.54 -28.10
C ALA A 35 5.29 -36.36 -28.78
N PRO A 36 4.77 -36.52 -30.01
CA PRO A 36 3.97 -35.49 -30.62
C PRO A 36 2.83 -35.12 -29.70
N LEU A 37 2.68 -33.82 -29.44
CA LEU A 37 1.54 -33.31 -28.67
C LEU A 37 0.27 -33.62 -29.49
N LEU A 38 -0.47 -34.62 -29.07
CA LEU A 38 -1.77 -34.92 -29.66
C LEU A 38 -2.69 -33.70 -29.39
N PRO A 39 -3.46 -33.27 -30.39
CA PRO A 39 -4.44 -32.23 -30.17
C PRO A 39 -5.40 -32.69 -29.06
N PRO A 40 -5.86 -31.77 -28.18
CA PRO A 40 -6.81 -32.11 -27.15
C PRO A 40 -8.07 -32.73 -27.78
N PRO A 41 -8.73 -33.68 -27.11
CA PRO A 41 -9.93 -34.28 -27.62
C PRO A 41 -10.99 -33.20 -27.96
N PRO A 42 -11.86 -33.41 -28.96
CA PRO A 42 -12.84 -32.42 -29.38
C PRO A 42 -13.74 -31.87 -28.26
N SER A 43 -13.94 -32.67 -27.18
CA SER A 43 -14.66 -32.27 -25.98
C SER A 43 -13.90 -31.26 -25.12
N GLU A 44 -12.60 -31.11 -25.30
CA GLU A 44 -11.76 -30.17 -24.54
C GLU A 44 -11.36 -28.93 -25.37
N GLY A 45 -11.62 -28.96 -26.70
CA GLY A 45 -11.32 -27.89 -27.63
C GLY A 45 -12.52 -26.97 -27.88
N GLY A 46 -12.25 -25.70 -28.25
CA GLY A 46 -13.26 -24.73 -28.59
C GLY A 46 -14.01 -24.13 -27.39
N PHE A 47 -15.07 -23.36 -27.71
CA PHE A 47 -15.86 -22.64 -26.70
C PHE A 47 -16.57 -23.58 -25.71
N THR A 48 -17.06 -24.70 -26.17
CA THR A 48 -17.75 -25.72 -25.34
C THR A 48 -16.78 -26.39 -24.35
N GLY A 49 -15.56 -26.73 -24.79
CA GLY A 49 -14.53 -27.28 -23.92
C GLY A 49 -14.03 -26.26 -22.90
N TRP A 50 -13.87 -25.01 -23.31
CA TRP A 50 -13.54 -23.91 -22.39
C TRP A 50 -14.64 -23.70 -21.36
N LEU A 51 -15.91 -23.67 -21.77
CA LEU A 51 -17.06 -23.51 -20.88
C LEU A 51 -17.12 -24.65 -19.86
N TYR A 52 -16.95 -25.89 -20.34
CA TYR A 52 -16.95 -27.07 -19.48
C TYR A 52 -15.82 -27.02 -18.44
N LYS A 53 -14.62 -26.69 -18.86
CA LYS A 53 -13.43 -26.66 -18.00
C LYS A 53 -13.46 -25.53 -16.95
N ASN A 54 -14.16 -24.43 -17.23
CA ASN A 54 -14.22 -23.24 -16.35
C ASN A 54 -15.51 -23.18 -15.51
N ILE A 55 -16.60 -23.82 -15.93
CA ILE A 55 -17.88 -23.82 -15.22
C ILE A 55 -18.07 -25.08 -14.39
N PHE A 56 -17.64 -26.22 -14.90
CA PHE A 56 -17.80 -27.50 -14.23
C PHE A 56 -16.46 -28.00 -13.67
N ALA A 57 -16.47 -28.66 -12.52
CA ALA A 57 -15.28 -29.31 -11.98
C ALA A 57 -14.85 -30.48 -12.88
N SER A 58 -13.59 -30.91 -12.77
CA SER A 58 -12.95 -31.93 -13.62
C SER A 58 -13.82 -33.19 -13.87
N MET A 59 -13.77 -33.71 -15.10
CA MET A 59 -14.46 -34.95 -15.50
C MET A 59 -14.09 -36.17 -14.64
N SER A 60 -12.90 -36.16 -14.01
CA SER A 60 -12.48 -37.26 -13.11
C SER A 60 -13.41 -37.44 -11.90
N ASP A 61 -14.15 -36.40 -11.53
CA ASP A 61 -15.06 -36.40 -10.38
C ASP A 61 -16.44 -37.01 -10.70
N PHE A 62 -16.78 -37.21 -11.99
CA PHE A 62 -18.05 -37.82 -12.40
C PHE A 62 -18.14 -39.34 -12.15
N GLY A 63 -17.01 -40.00 -11.84
CA GLY A 63 -16.99 -41.41 -11.54
C GLY A 63 -17.61 -41.83 -10.20
N SER A 64 -17.95 -40.88 -9.32
CA SER A 64 -18.62 -41.12 -8.05
C SER A 64 -19.89 -40.31 -7.93
N PHE A 65 -20.94 -40.88 -7.30
CA PHE A 65 -22.22 -40.21 -7.09
C PHE A 65 -22.07 -38.86 -6.37
N GLY A 66 -21.11 -38.77 -5.43
CA GLY A 66 -20.80 -37.49 -4.73
C GLY A 66 -20.04 -36.47 -5.58
N GLY A 67 -19.26 -36.90 -6.57
CA GLY A 67 -18.52 -36.04 -7.48
C GLY A 67 -19.45 -35.36 -8.49
N ALA A 68 -20.40 -36.13 -9.05
CA ALA A 68 -21.37 -35.58 -10.02
C ALA A 68 -22.29 -34.51 -9.39
N THR A 69 -22.81 -34.74 -8.19
CA THR A 69 -23.66 -33.79 -7.48
C THR A 69 -22.92 -32.51 -7.14
N LYS A 70 -21.63 -32.61 -6.69
CA LYS A 70 -20.78 -31.47 -6.42
C LYS A 70 -20.48 -30.64 -7.68
N SER A 71 -20.20 -31.30 -8.81
CA SER A 71 -19.94 -30.64 -10.08
C SER A 71 -21.18 -29.89 -10.60
N ILE A 72 -22.37 -30.50 -10.53
CA ILE A 72 -23.62 -29.86 -10.92
C ILE A 72 -23.93 -28.66 -10.01
N PHE A 73 -23.74 -28.81 -8.69
CA PHE A 73 -23.93 -27.70 -7.74
C PHE A 73 -22.98 -26.53 -8.02
N MET A 74 -21.70 -26.79 -8.23
CA MET A 74 -20.72 -25.75 -8.56
C MET A 74 -21.03 -25.08 -9.89
N GLY A 75 -21.47 -25.85 -10.90
CA GLY A 75 -21.93 -25.30 -12.19
C GLY A 75 -23.13 -24.38 -12.01
N PHE A 76 -24.14 -24.80 -11.24
CA PHE A 76 -25.30 -23.97 -10.93
C PHE A 76 -24.92 -22.66 -10.20
N VAL A 77 -24.10 -22.77 -9.15
CA VAL A 77 -23.58 -21.58 -8.41
C VAL A 77 -22.84 -20.63 -9.35
N THR A 78 -21.99 -21.15 -10.22
CA THR A 78 -21.22 -20.35 -11.19
C THR A 78 -22.17 -19.62 -12.17
N LEU A 79 -23.19 -20.30 -12.68
CA LEU A 79 -24.18 -19.71 -13.59
C LEU A 79 -24.99 -18.60 -12.89
N VAL A 80 -25.46 -18.86 -11.66
CA VAL A 80 -26.19 -17.86 -10.86
C VAL A 80 -25.33 -16.63 -10.58
N LEU A 81 -24.08 -16.84 -10.15
CA LEU A 81 -23.14 -15.74 -9.89
C LEU A 81 -22.80 -14.98 -11.18
N SER A 82 -22.59 -15.69 -12.29
CA SER A 82 -22.32 -15.06 -13.59
C SER A 82 -23.53 -14.23 -14.07
N TYR A 83 -24.74 -14.77 -13.95
CA TYR A 83 -25.95 -14.03 -14.27
C TYR A 83 -26.10 -12.77 -13.41
N PHE A 84 -25.90 -12.91 -12.09
CA PHE A 84 -25.92 -11.78 -11.17
C PHE A 84 -24.87 -10.72 -11.52
N LEU A 85 -23.60 -11.13 -11.75
CA LEU A 85 -22.54 -10.22 -12.12
C LEU A 85 -22.82 -9.48 -13.43
N VAL A 86 -23.30 -10.19 -14.45
CA VAL A 86 -23.64 -9.59 -15.74
C VAL A 86 -24.79 -8.58 -15.58
N THR A 87 -25.86 -8.95 -14.89
CA THR A 87 -27.00 -8.06 -14.68
C THR A 87 -26.63 -6.82 -13.88
N GLN A 88 -25.83 -6.97 -12.78
CA GLN A 88 -25.37 -5.82 -12.00
C GLN A 88 -24.39 -4.93 -12.80
N THR A 89 -23.53 -5.53 -13.61
CA THR A 89 -22.62 -4.75 -14.48
C THR A 89 -23.39 -3.96 -15.52
N LEU A 90 -24.39 -4.58 -16.19
CA LEU A 90 -25.24 -3.88 -17.15
C LEU A 90 -26.05 -2.77 -16.49
N ALA A 91 -26.61 -3.02 -15.30
CA ALA A 91 -27.32 -2.00 -14.53
C ALA A 91 -26.41 -0.82 -14.13
N LEU A 92 -25.16 -1.11 -13.72
CA LEU A 92 -24.17 -0.09 -13.41
C LEU A 92 -23.77 0.73 -14.65
N LEU A 93 -23.60 0.09 -15.80
CA LEU A 93 -23.30 0.77 -17.06
C LEU A 93 -24.48 1.63 -17.53
N ASP A 94 -25.71 1.12 -17.39
CA ASP A 94 -26.89 1.90 -17.68
C ASP A 94 -26.99 3.13 -16.77
N PHE A 95 -26.84 2.94 -15.46
CA PHE A 95 -26.81 4.02 -14.48
C PHE A 95 -25.73 5.06 -14.77
N ALA A 96 -24.50 4.61 -15.04
CA ALA A 96 -23.33 5.50 -15.11
C ALA A 96 -23.15 6.17 -16.48
N ILE A 97 -23.62 5.52 -17.57
CA ILE A 97 -23.27 5.91 -18.93
C ILE A 97 -24.52 6.12 -19.80
N PHE A 98 -25.37 5.09 -19.97
CA PHE A 98 -26.41 5.11 -21.01
C PHE A 98 -27.58 6.03 -20.64
N SER A 99 -28.06 5.95 -19.41
CA SER A 99 -29.18 6.76 -18.92
C SER A 99 -28.73 8.03 -18.19
N ALA A 100 -27.40 8.25 -18.05
CA ALA A 100 -26.83 9.36 -17.28
C ALA A 100 -27.01 10.72 -17.96
N VAL A 101 -27.18 11.76 -17.16
CA VAL A 101 -27.09 13.16 -17.60
C VAL A 101 -25.63 13.58 -17.57
N TRP A 102 -25.07 13.92 -18.76
CA TRP A 102 -23.64 14.24 -18.91
C TRP A 102 -23.33 15.71 -18.83
N SER A 103 -24.22 16.57 -19.29
CA SER A 103 -24.01 18.01 -19.35
C SER A 103 -25.31 18.76 -19.09
N ASP A 104 -25.18 20.00 -18.70
CA ASP A 104 -26.28 20.92 -18.54
C ASP A 104 -26.21 22.02 -19.64
N PRO A 105 -26.73 21.72 -20.85
CA PRO A 105 -26.65 22.65 -21.97
C PRO A 105 -27.56 23.89 -21.82
N LYS A 106 -28.51 23.84 -20.86
CA LYS A 106 -29.46 24.91 -20.61
C LYS A 106 -29.09 25.83 -19.46
N GLY A 107 -27.99 25.54 -18.75
CA GLY A 107 -27.56 26.27 -17.56
C GLY A 107 -28.54 26.18 -16.40
N LEU A 108 -29.26 25.05 -16.31
CA LEU A 108 -30.27 24.81 -15.27
C LEU A 108 -29.63 24.41 -13.92
N GLU A 109 -28.30 24.24 -13.89
CA GLU A 109 -27.53 23.83 -12.72
C GLU A 109 -28.13 22.56 -12.07
N ARG A 110 -28.64 22.69 -10.85
CA ARG A 110 -29.27 21.59 -10.09
C ARG A 110 -30.48 20.98 -10.78
N GLU A 111 -31.26 21.78 -11.50
CA GLU A 111 -32.50 21.34 -12.15
C GLU A 111 -32.23 20.43 -13.35
N ALA A 112 -30.99 20.40 -13.86
CA ALA A 112 -30.59 19.50 -14.94
C ALA A 112 -30.81 18.01 -14.59
N CYS A 113 -30.83 17.65 -13.30
CA CYS A 113 -31.05 16.29 -12.81
C CYS A 113 -32.37 16.10 -12.07
N TRP A 114 -33.30 17.03 -12.18
CA TRP A 114 -34.61 16.92 -11.56
C TRP A 114 -35.62 16.18 -12.44
N THR A 115 -36.40 15.32 -11.81
CA THR A 115 -37.55 14.66 -12.46
C THR A 115 -38.72 15.61 -12.58
N VAL A 116 -39.72 15.26 -13.42
CA VAL A 116 -40.99 16.02 -13.56
C VAL A 116 -41.65 16.19 -12.18
N GLU A 117 -41.57 15.20 -11.31
CA GLU A 117 -42.10 15.26 -9.94
C GLU A 117 -41.43 16.32 -9.06
N GLN A 118 -40.18 16.67 -9.37
CA GLN A 118 -39.39 17.71 -8.69
C GLN A 118 -39.44 19.07 -9.40
N GLY A 119 -40.20 19.16 -10.49
CA GLY A 119 -40.30 20.36 -11.31
C GLY A 119 -39.25 20.45 -12.44
N GLY A 120 -38.50 19.38 -12.71
CA GLY A 120 -37.52 19.30 -13.79
C GLY A 120 -38.06 18.70 -15.09
N ALA A 121 -37.12 18.33 -15.98
CA ALA A 121 -37.44 17.82 -17.33
C ALA A 121 -37.21 16.31 -17.49
N LEU A 122 -36.68 15.60 -16.50
CA LEU A 122 -36.40 14.17 -16.58
C LEU A 122 -37.65 13.35 -16.28
N PRO A 123 -37.79 12.15 -16.86
CA PRO A 123 -38.97 11.29 -16.64
C PRO A 123 -39.20 10.98 -15.17
N ALA A 124 -40.46 10.75 -14.79
CA ALA A 124 -40.79 10.27 -13.44
C ALA A 124 -40.07 8.94 -13.16
N GLY A 125 -39.51 8.81 -11.94
CA GLY A 125 -38.75 7.62 -11.55
C GLY A 125 -37.39 7.45 -12.22
N TRP A 126 -36.83 8.51 -12.82
CA TRP A 126 -35.47 8.46 -13.39
C TRP A 126 -34.43 8.22 -12.29
N HIS A 127 -33.56 7.22 -12.51
CA HIS A 127 -32.53 6.76 -11.57
C HIS A 127 -31.19 6.51 -12.28
N ALA A 128 -30.55 7.58 -12.77
CA ALA A 128 -29.24 7.47 -13.40
C ALA A 128 -28.26 8.54 -12.88
N ALA A 129 -26.99 8.47 -13.29
CA ALA A 129 -25.95 9.35 -12.76
C ALA A 129 -26.13 10.81 -13.22
N CYS A 130 -25.94 11.73 -12.28
CA CYS A 130 -25.95 13.17 -12.52
C CYS A 130 -24.51 13.70 -12.59
N TRP A 131 -23.92 13.76 -13.77
CA TRP A 131 -22.55 14.27 -13.95
C TRP A 131 -22.42 15.79 -13.77
N PRO A 132 -23.44 16.63 -14.10
CA PRO A 132 -23.41 18.05 -13.76
C PRO A 132 -23.14 18.33 -12.28
N PHE A 133 -23.69 17.50 -11.37
CA PHE A 133 -23.37 17.59 -9.93
C PHE A 133 -21.87 17.40 -9.67
N ILE A 134 -21.25 16.40 -10.29
CA ILE A 134 -19.82 16.16 -10.12
C ILE A 134 -18.98 17.31 -10.71
N GLN A 135 -19.39 17.85 -11.86
CA GLN A 135 -18.71 19.02 -12.47
C GLN A 135 -18.77 20.23 -11.54
N ALA A 136 -19.92 20.53 -10.97
CA ALA A 136 -20.12 21.65 -10.04
C ALA A 136 -19.32 21.47 -8.72
N LYS A 137 -19.19 20.24 -8.25
CA LYS A 137 -18.51 19.91 -6.98
C LYS A 137 -17.07 19.39 -7.16
N ALA A 138 -16.56 19.30 -8.38
CA ALA A 138 -15.23 18.76 -8.69
C ALA A 138 -14.12 19.44 -7.88
N LYS A 139 -14.13 20.79 -7.80
CA LYS A 139 -13.14 21.50 -6.99
C LYS A 139 -13.09 20.98 -5.57
N PHE A 140 -14.24 20.85 -4.92
CA PHE A 140 -14.31 20.43 -3.52
C PHE A 140 -13.92 18.95 -3.34
N ILE A 141 -14.32 18.08 -4.26
CA ILE A 141 -13.97 16.65 -4.25
C ILE A 141 -12.46 16.44 -4.45
N PHE A 142 -11.79 17.25 -5.28
CA PHE A 142 -10.36 17.07 -5.56
C PHE A 142 -9.44 17.87 -4.65
N TYR A 143 -9.84 19.07 -4.22
CA TYR A 143 -8.97 20.04 -3.54
C TYR A 143 -9.51 20.52 -2.18
N GLY A 144 -10.77 20.21 -1.85
CA GLY A 144 -11.43 20.78 -0.68
C GLY A 144 -11.77 22.26 -0.82
N ALA A 145 -11.63 23.00 0.26
CA ALA A 145 -11.84 24.45 0.31
C ALA A 145 -10.64 25.27 -0.18
N TYR A 146 -9.61 24.65 -0.72
CA TYR A 146 -8.39 25.30 -1.21
C TYR A 146 -8.71 26.50 -2.13
N PRO A 147 -8.06 27.68 -1.99
CA PRO A 147 -8.35 28.87 -2.79
C PRO A 147 -8.24 28.62 -4.29
N SER A 148 -9.18 29.15 -5.08
CA SER A 148 -9.28 28.86 -6.52
C SER A 148 -8.10 29.38 -7.32
N ASP A 149 -7.60 30.53 -6.96
CA ASP A 149 -6.47 31.26 -7.58
C ASP A 149 -5.14 30.56 -7.30
N GLU A 150 -5.08 29.74 -6.24
CA GLU A 150 -3.87 29.05 -5.81
C GLU A 150 -3.86 27.55 -6.15
N LEU A 151 -4.88 27.03 -6.86
CA LEU A 151 -4.94 25.63 -7.30
C LEU A 151 -3.75 25.19 -8.15
N TRP A 152 -3.08 26.13 -8.82
CA TRP A 152 -1.88 25.87 -9.59
C TRP A 152 -0.77 25.20 -8.74
N ARG A 153 -0.67 25.52 -7.44
CA ARG A 153 0.31 24.95 -6.51
C ARG A 153 0.05 23.45 -6.30
N VAL A 154 -1.22 23.11 -6.05
CA VAL A 154 -1.63 21.70 -5.87
C VAL A 154 -1.40 20.91 -7.16
N ASN A 155 -1.79 21.48 -8.31
CA ASN A 155 -1.58 20.85 -9.60
C ASN A 155 -0.10 20.67 -9.92
N LEU A 156 0.76 21.65 -9.58
CA LEU A 156 2.21 21.53 -9.74
C LEU A 156 2.78 20.43 -8.82
N ALA A 157 2.35 20.35 -7.56
CA ALA A 157 2.76 19.29 -6.65
C ALA A 157 2.34 17.91 -7.20
N TYR A 158 1.11 17.74 -7.67
CA TYR A 158 0.64 16.52 -8.30
C TYR A 158 1.45 16.14 -9.55
N LEU A 159 1.72 17.11 -10.42
CA LEU A 159 2.50 16.90 -11.64
C LEU A 159 3.92 16.43 -11.32
N VAL A 160 4.64 17.19 -10.47
CA VAL A 160 6.02 16.87 -10.09
C VAL A 160 6.10 15.50 -9.40
N GLY A 161 5.23 15.25 -8.43
CA GLY A 161 5.18 13.96 -7.73
C GLY A 161 4.87 12.79 -8.67
N SER A 162 3.90 12.95 -9.57
CA SER A 162 3.52 11.92 -10.54
C SER A 162 4.64 11.65 -11.55
N VAL A 163 5.30 12.69 -12.05
CA VAL A 163 6.44 12.55 -12.98
C VAL A 163 7.62 11.86 -12.31
N MET A 164 7.98 12.27 -11.08
CA MET A 164 9.06 11.63 -10.33
C MET A 164 8.75 10.17 -10.00
N LEU A 165 7.51 9.88 -9.59
CA LEU A 165 7.07 8.51 -9.32
C LEU A 165 7.12 7.65 -10.59
N ALA A 166 6.59 8.13 -11.70
CA ALA A 166 6.65 7.45 -12.98
C ALA A 166 8.11 7.20 -13.42
N TRP A 167 8.99 8.17 -13.21
CA TRP A 167 10.42 8.03 -13.50
C TRP A 167 11.06 6.88 -12.70
N VAL A 168 10.76 6.79 -11.43
CA VAL A 168 11.25 5.71 -10.56
C VAL A 168 10.66 4.36 -10.97
N MET A 169 9.41 4.30 -11.42
CA MET A 169 8.75 3.06 -11.82
C MET A 169 9.24 2.53 -13.17
N ILE A 170 9.63 3.40 -14.11
CA ILE A 170 10.10 3.01 -15.45
C ILE A 170 11.58 2.63 -15.38
N GLU A 171 11.89 1.35 -15.56
CA GLU A 171 13.25 0.80 -15.40
C GLU A 171 14.28 1.30 -16.40
N ARG A 172 13.83 1.70 -17.57
CA ARG A 172 14.71 2.14 -18.69
C ARG A 172 15.28 3.55 -18.49
N LEU A 173 14.74 4.32 -17.54
CA LEU A 173 15.17 5.70 -17.33
C LEU A 173 16.46 5.78 -16.51
N PRO A 174 17.38 6.69 -16.85
CA PRO A 174 18.64 6.87 -16.13
C PRO A 174 18.39 7.52 -14.75
N TYR A 175 19.40 7.43 -13.87
CA TYR A 175 19.41 8.10 -12.55
C TYR A 175 18.24 7.78 -11.61
N ARG A 176 17.54 6.66 -11.78
CA ARG A 176 16.37 6.26 -10.97
C ARG A 176 16.63 6.32 -9.47
N LYS A 177 17.83 5.91 -9.02
CA LYS A 177 18.18 5.95 -7.59
C LYS A 177 18.24 7.38 -7.05
N ILE A 178 18.75 8.32 -7.85
CA ILE A 178 18.82 9.73 -7.49
C ILE A 178 17.42 10.33 -7.46
N VAL A 179 16.62 10.10 -8.51
CA VAL A 179 15.23 10.59 -8.53
C VAL A 179 14.41 9.97 -7.39
N GLY A 180 14.61 8.69 -7.07
CA GLY A 180 13.96 8.05 -5.92
C GLY A 180 14.39 8.68 -4.58
N ALA A 181 15.67 9.01 -4.42
CA ALA A 181 16.13 9.72 -3.24
C ALA A 181 15.53 11.13 -3.16
N LEU A 182 15.49 11.87 -4.25
CA LEU A 182 14.85 13.20 -4.32
C LEU A 182 13.35 13.15 -4.04
N LEU A 183 12.66 12.12 -4.54
CA LEU A 183 11.23 11.89 -4.28
C LEU A 183 10.96 11.66 -2.79
N LEU A 184 11.87 11.02 -2.07
CA LEU A 184 11.71 10.73 -0.64
C LEU A 184 12.23 11.85 0.28
N THR A 185 13.08 12.75 -0.20
CA THR A 185 13.72 13.79 0.62
C THR A 185 13.33 15.21 0.21
N ALA A 186 13.61 15.61 -1.01
CA ALA A 186 13.40 16.98 -1.49
C ALA A 186 11.92 17.25 -1.85
N TYR A 187 11.24 16.26 -2.46
CA TYR A 187 9.86 16.43 -2.89
C TYR A 187 8.88 16.68 -1.73
N PRO A 188 8.92 15.97 -0.58
CA PRO A 188 8.04 16.29 0.55
C PRO A 188 8.22 17.73 1.06
N VAL A 189 9.45 18.22 1.11
CA VAL A 189 9.74 19.60 1.50
C VAL A 189 9.17 20.58 0.48
N LEU A 190 9.42 20.36 -0.81
CA LEU A 190 8.88 21.18 -1.89
C LEU A 190 7.34 21.18 -1.87
N ALA A 191 6.72 20.00 -1.74
CA ALA A 191 5.27 19.86 -1.69
C ALA A 191 4.68 20.62 -0.50
N THR A 192 5.30 20.51 0.69
CA THR A 192 4.85 21.24 1.88
C THR A 192 4.92 22.76 1.65
N VAL A 193 6.03 23.27 1.10
CA VAL A 193 6.18 24.72 0.80
C VAL A 193 5.11 25.16 -0.21
N LEU A 194 4.90 24.41 -1.30
CA LEU A 194 3.89 24.74 -2.30
C LEU A 194 2.48 24.77 -1.70
N LEU A 195 2.15 23.77 -0.90
CA LEU A 195 0.78 23.61 -0.39
C LEU A 195 0.44 24.55 0.75
N THR A 196 1.42 24.94 1.59
CA THR A 196 1.18 25.81 2.76
C THR A 196 1.60 27.25 2.54
N GLY A 197 2.42 27.56 1.51
CA GLY A 197 3.05 28.86 1.32
C GLY A 197 4.42 29.02 2.00
N GLY A 198 4.85 28.09 2.86
CA GLY A 198 6.20 27.99 3.40
C GLY A 198 6.55 28.96 4.55
N ALA A 199 5.69 29.87 4.94
CA ALA A 199 5.99 30.85 6.01
C ALA A 199 5.62 30.29 7.40
N PHE A 200 6.47 29.39 7.96
CA PHE A 200 6.20 28.78 9.26
C PHE A 200 6.70 29.60 10.46
N GLY A 201 7.24 30.79 10.26
CA GLY A 201 7.70 31.67 11.34
C GLY A 201 8.82 31.07 12.21
N ILE A 202 9.61 30.15 11.65
CA ILE A 202 10.70 29.49 12.38
C ILE A 202 11.81 30.51 12.65
N SER A 203 12.16 30.68 13.93
CA SER A 203 13.21 31.62 14.30
C SER A 203 14.61 31.12 13.87
N THR A 204 15.45 32.06 13.42
CA THR A 204 16.86 31.75 13.10
C THR A 204 17.63 31.18 14.29
N GLY A 205 17.23 31.57 15.52
CA GLY A 205 17.77 31.00 16.74
C GLY A 205 17.51 29.50 16.88
N THR A 206 16.31 29.03 16.56
CA THR A 206 15.97 27.61 16.56
C THR A 206 16.83 26.82 15.57
N ILE A 207 17.00 27.33 14.35
CA ILE A 207 17.85 26.70 13.33
C ILE A 207 19.31 26.65 13.81
N GLY A 208 19.79 27.75 14.41
CA GLY A 208 21.14 27.84 15.01
C GLY A 208 21.37 26.77 16.08
N VAL A 209 20.43 26.58 17.00
CA VAL A 209 20.53 25.55 18.06
C VAL A 209 20.64 24.15 17.46
N TYR A 210 19.76 23.77 16.51
CA TYR A 210 19.85 22.44 15.86
C TYR A 210 21.12 22.28 15.04
N THR A 211 21.62 23.33 14.38
CA THR A 211 22.89 23.28 13.65
C THR A 211 24.07 23.07 14.58
N ILE A 212 24.13 23.80 15.69
CA ILE A 212 25.21 23.64 16.69
C ILE A 212 25.16 22.25 17.31
N LEU A 213 23.97 21.78 17.70
CA LEU A 213 23.75 20.43 18.23
C LEU A 213 24.23 19.37 17.25
N SER A 214 23.89 19.50 15.98
CA SER A 214 24.29 18.55 14.94
C SER A 214 25.79 18.49 14.75
N LEU A 215 26.46 19.66 14.71
CA LEU A 215 27.90 19.74 14.59
C LEU A 215 28.61 19.12 15.82
N ALA A 216 28.07 19.35 17.02
CA ALA A 216 28.58 18.73 18.23
C ALA A 216 28.47 17.19 18.19
N LEU A 217 27.33 16.66 17.76
CA LEU A 217 27.10 15.23 17.63
C LEU A 217 27.99 14.60 16.53
N ILE A 218 28.14 15.27 15.38
CA ILE A 218 28.99 14.80 14.28
C ILE A 218 30.47 14.79 14.72
N THR A 219 30.93 15.82 15.44
CA THR A 219 32.33 15.88 15.95
C THR A 219 32.56 14.77 16.97
N MET A 220 31.62 14.55 17.90
CA MET A 220 31.66 13.40 18.82
C MET A 220 31.81 12.07 18.08
N GLY A 221 31.00 11.86 17.03
CA GLY A 221 31.05 10.66 16.21
C GLY A 221 32.38 10.48 15.47
N ARG A 222 33.01 11.56 15.00
CA ARG A 222 34.36 11.54 14.38
C ARG A 222 35.46 11.21 15.39
N LEU A 223 35.39 11.79 16.58
CA LEU A 223 36.33 11.51 17.66
C LEU A 223 36.27 10.04 18.13
N GLY A 224 35.05 9.47 18.22
CA GLY A 224 34.86 8.05 18.50
C GLY A 224 35.48 7.15 17.43
N LYS A 225 35.28 7.45 16.16
CA LYS A 225 35.87 6.69 15.03
C LYS A 225 37.38 6.85 14.93
N ALA A 226 37.94 7.99 15.35
CA ALA A 226 39.38 8.25 15.36
C ALA A 226 40.10 7.58 16.52
N GLY A 227 39.39 6.86 17.39
CA GLY A 227 40.01 6.12 18.51
C GLY A 227 40.34 6.95 19.75
N TYR A 228 39.93 8.24 19.77
CA TYR A 228 40.12 9.08 20.97
C TYR A 228 39.22 8.65 22.13
N VAL A 229 38.14 7.91 21.84
CA VAL A 229 37.20 7.36 22.81
C VAL A 229 37.04 5.87 22.51
N SER A 230 37.38 5.01 23.46
CA SER A 230 37.39 3.55 23.31
C SER A 230 36.29 2.87 24.14
N GLY A 231 35.95 1.62 23.81
CA GLY A 231 34.95 0.84 24.52
C GLY A 231 33.52 1.34 24.29
N ALA A 232 32.64 1.13 25.25
CA ALA A 232 31.21 1.47 25.16
C ALA A 232 30.97 2.97 24.85
N LEU A 233 31.85 3.86 25.28
CA LEU A 233 31.77 5.29 24.96
C LEU A 233 32.12 5.55 23.48
N GLY A 234 33.00 4.78 22.86
CA GLY A 234 33.29 4.85 21.43
C GLY A 234 32.10 4.44 20.56
N ASP A 235 31.40 3.39 20.96
CA ASP A 235 30.18 2.95 20.29
C ASP A 235 29.09 4.01 20.42
N LEU A 236 28.88 4.56 21.61
CA LEU A 236 27.95 5.66 21.84
C LEU A 236 28.27 6.90 20.99
N ALA A 237 29.57 7.27 20.91
CA ALA A 237 30.02 8.37 20.08
C ALA A 237 29.73 8.12 18.58
N SER A 238 29.90 6.88 18.11
CA SER A 238 29.60 6.55 16.72
C SER A 238 28.10 6.70 16.39
N VAL A 239 27.21 6.29 17.30
CA VAL A 239 25.76 6.49 17.22
C VAL A 239 25.43 7.98 17.25
N ALA A 240 26.01 8.75 18.15
CA ALA A 240 25.84 10.20 18.22
C ALA A 240 26.19 10.88 16.89
N GLY A 241 27.25 10.43 16.21
CA GLY A 241 27.62 10.93 14.90
C GLY A 241 26.55 10.68 13.80
N VAL A 242 25.93 9.53 13.83
CA VAL A 242 24.78 9.23 12.92
C VAL A 242 23.58 10.12 13.25
N CYS A 243 23.25 10.27 14.54
CA CYS A 243 22.19 11.19 14.99
C CYS A 243 22.49 12.63 14.55
N GLY A 244 23.76 13.06 14.61
CA GLY A 244 24.17 14.39 14.15
C GLY A 244 23.84 14.64 12.68
N TRP A 245 24.04 13.65 11.79
CA TRP A 245 23.64 13.77 10.37
C TRP A 245 22.12 13.86 10.19
N VAL A 246 21.34 13.18 11.01
CA VAL A 246 19.88 13.29 10.99
C VAL A 246 19.44 14.69 11.45
N VAL A 247 20.05 15.20 12.52
CA VAL A 247 19.74 16.54 13.06
C VAL A 247 20.13 17.65 12.09
N ILE A 248 21.26 17.54 11.32
CA ILE A 248 21.62 18.56 10.33
C ILE A 248 20.64 18.55 9.15
N LEU A 249 20.17 17.37 8.72
CA LEU A 249 19.16 17.27 7.69
C LEU A 249 17.84 17.93 8.16
N PHE A 250 17.46 17.70 9.40
CA PHE A 250 16.30 18.34 10.01
C PHE A 250 16.48 19.86 10.09
N ALA A 251 17.65 20.34 10.52
CA ALA A 251 17.96 21.77 10.54
C ALA A 251 17.93 22.40 9.14
N ALA A 252 18.37 21.68 8.11
CA ALA A 252 18.28 22.14 6.72
C ALA A 252 16.80 22.24 6.24
N VAL A 253 15.94 21.31 6.62
CA VAL A 253 14.50 21.39 6.34
C VAL A 253 13.88 22.59 7.06
N LEU A 254 14.21 22.81 8.34
CA LEU A 254 13.75 23.99 9.07
C LEU A 254 14.23 25.29 8.43
N ALA A 255 15.48 25.31 7.93
CA ALA A 255 16.02 26.47 7.22
C ALA A 255 15.22 26.78 5.92
N VAL A 256 14.83 25.74 5.17
CA VAL A 256 13.95 25.92 3.99
C VAL A 256 12.60 26.48 4.43
N PHE A 257 12.01 25.97 5.50
CA PHE A 257 10.71 26.43 6.02
C PHE A 257 10.76 27.81 6.69
N SER A 258 11.94 28.33 6.98
CA SER A 258 12.09 29.71 7.48
C SER A 258 12.17 30.76 6.37
N VAL A 259 12.35 30.34 5.11
CA VAL A 259 12.41 31.25 3.96
C VAL A 259 11.00 31.69 3.62
N ASP A 260 10.81 32.99 3.47
CA ASP A 260 9.58 33.54 2.91
C ASP A 260 9.64 33.45 1.37
N PHE A 261 8.81 32.60 0.81
CA PHE A 261 8.69 32.42 -0.64
C PHE A 261 7.71 33.41 -1.28
N SER A 262 7.20 34.36 -0.51
CA SER A 262 6.16 35.33 -0.95
C SER A 262 4.90 34.63 -1.50
N LEU A 263 4.63 33.43 -1.03
CA LEU A 263 3.42 32.68 -1.34
C LEU A 263 2.36 32.96 -0.26
N GLU A 264 1.10 33.07 -0.65
CA GLU A 264 0.01 33.19 0.31
C GLU A 264 -0.04 31.98 1.23
N ALA A 265 -0.12 32.21 2.55
CA ALA A 265 -0.20 31.16 3.55
C ALA A 265 -1.60 30.53 3.52
N ILE A 266 -1.68 29.22 3.32
CA ILE A 266 -2.92 28.46 3.25
C ILE A 266 -2.97 27.47 4.41
N ASP A 267 -4.03 27.58 5.22
CA ASP A 267 -4.25 26.68 6.35
C ASP A 267 -4.55 25.25 5.85
N THR A 268 -4.04 24.26 6.56
CA THR A 268 -4.32 22.84 6.28
C THR A 268 -5.80 22.48 6.44
N ARG A 269 -6.58 23.29 7.14
CA ARG A 269 -8.04 23.17 7.28
C ARG A 269 -8.78 23.39 5.97
N ASP A 270 -8.19 24.15 5.04
CA ASP A 270 -8.75 24.38 3.72
C ASP A 270 -8.43 23.26 2.74
N TRP A 271 -7.55 22.34 3.14
CA TRP A 271 -7.25 21.17 2.33
C TRP A 271 -8.35 20.11 2.46
N GLY A 272 -8.63 19.42 1.35
CA GLY A 272 -9.67 18.39 1.38
C GLY A 272 -9.63 17.51 0.14
N GLY A 273 -10.58 16.57 0.10
CA GLY A 273 -10.77 15.70 -1.03
C GLY A 273 -9.57 14.81 -1.34
N LEU A 274 -9.27 14.65 -2.62
CA LEU A 274 -8.17 13.84 -3.09
C LEU A 274 -6.81 14.33 -2.55
N LEU A 275 -6.65 15.64 -2.35
CA LEU A 275 -5.42 16.23 -1.81
C LEU A 275 -5.09 15.61 -0.44
N ILE A 276 -6.02 15.65 0.50
CA ILE A 276 -5.85 15.06 1.83
C ILE A 276 -5.64 13.54 1.75
N THR A 277 -6.43 12.85 0.94
CA THR A 277 -6.26 11.41 0.74
C THR A 277 -4.83 11.06 0.32
N LEU A 278 -4.27 11.79 -0.65
CA LEU A 278 -2.90 11.53 -1.11
C LEU A 278 -1.85 11.93 -0.07
N VAL A 279 -2.02 13.06 0.62
CA VAL A 279 -1.09 13.49 1.68
C VAL A 279 -1.04 12.46 2.81
N VAL A 280 -2.18 12.01 3.31
CA VAL A 280 -2.25 11.01 4.39
C VAL A 280 -1.68 9.67 3.94
N ALA A 281 -2.08 9.20 2.75
CA ALA A 281 -1.62 7.92 2.22
C ALA A 281 -0.10 7.92 1.97
N ILE A 282 0.42 8.91 1.26
CA ILE A 282 1.85 8.96 0.89
C ILE A 282 2.71 9.10 2.14
N THR A 283 2.35 9.99 3.07
CA THR A 283 3.08 10.17 4.33
C THR A 283 3.08 8.89 5.15
N GLY A 284 1.90 8.27 5.32
CA GLY A 284 1.77 7.02 6.05
C GLY A 284 2.57 5.87 5.40
N ILE A 285 2.52 5.72 4.07
CA ILE A 285 3.28 4.70 3.32
C ILE A 285 4.78 4.91 3.48
N VAL A 286 5.27 6.13 3.25
CA VAL A 286 6.72 6.43 3.27
C VAL A 286 7.29 6.30 4.68
N ALA A 287 6.57 6.76 5.70
CA ALA A 287 7.06 6.73 7.08
C ALA A 287 6.89 5.36 7.74
N SER A 288 5.83 4.59 7.42
CA SER A 288 5.57 3.30 8.05
C SER A 288 6.59 2.22 7.70
N LEU A 289 7.17 2.24 6.49
CA LEU A 289 8.13 1.22 6.07
C LEU A 289 9.43 1.24 6.88
N PRO A 290 10.17 2.37 6.99
CA PRO A 290 11.39 2.40 7.80
C PRO A 290 11.12 2.15 9.28
N LEU A 291 10.03 2.71 9.84
CA LEU A 291 9.63 2.44 11.22
C LEU A 291 9.28 0.97 11.44
N GLY A 292 8.55 0.37 10.51
CA GLY A 292 8.22 -1.06 10.54
C GLY A 292 9.45 -1.96 10.48
N ILE A 293 10.43 -1.63 9.65
CA ILE A 293 11.71 -2.35 9.60
C ILE A 293 12.42 -2.26 10.97
N LEU A 294 12.54 -1.06 11.55
CA LEU A 294 13.17 -0.87 12.85
C LEU A 294 12.48 -1.65 13.96
N LEU A 295 11.15 -1.61 14.01
CA LEU A 295 10.35 -2.37 14.97
C LEU A 295 10.50 -3.88 14.79
N ALA A 296 10.50 -4.38 13.54
CA ALA A 296 10.71 -5.79 13.25
C ALA A 296 12.10 -6.30 13.70
N LEU A 297 13.14 -5.50 13.45
CA LEU A 297 14.49 -5.79 13.92
C LEU A 297 14.58 -5.72 15.44
N GLY A 298 13.99 -4.69 16.07
CA GLY A 298 13.92 -4.56 17.52
C GLY A 298 13.23 -5.75 18.20
N ARG A 299 12.10 -6.22 17.65
CA ARG A 299 11.39 -7.41 18.15
C ARG A 299 12.22 -8.69 18.06
N ARG A 300 13.15 -8.79 17.10
CA ARG A 300 14.06 -9.92 16.94
C ARG A 300 15.42 -9.74 17.64
N SER A 301 15.66 -8.59 18.24
CA SER A 301 16.91 -8.28 18.91
C SER A 301 17.13 -9.16 20.13
N ASP A 302 18.40 -9.47 20.43
CA ASP A 302 18.81 -10.13 21.68
C ASP A 302 18.84 -9.18 22.87
N MET A 303 18.73 -7.87 22.62
CA MET A 303 18.59 -6.85 23.66
C MET A 303 17.18 -6.88 24.27
N PRO A 304 17.04 -7.23 25.57
CA PRO A 304 15.72 -7.46 26.17
C PRO A 304 14.84 -6.20 26.17
N VAL A 305 15.42 -5.03 26.38
CA VAL A 305 14.69 -3.75 26.37
C VAL A 305 14.16 -3.42 24.98
N ALA A 306 15.00 -3.54 23.94
CA ALA A 306 14.59 -3.26 22.57
C ALA A 306 13.50 -4.24 22.12
N ARG A 307 13.62 -5.53 22.44
CA ARG A 307 12.61 -6.54 22.16
C ARG A 307 11.30 -6.24 22.88
N PHE A 308 11.35 -5.92 24.16
CA PHE A 308 10.16 -5.60 24.96
C PHE A 308 9.42 -4.38 24.41
N LEU A 309 10.11 -3.26 24.21
CA LEU A 309 9.51 -2.03 23.72
C LEU A 309 8.91 -2.20 22.32
N SER A 310 9.64 -2.86 21.40
CA SER A 310 9.13 -3.14 20.05
C SER A 310 7.92 -4.05 20.09
N THR A 311 7.90 -5.08 20.94
CA THR A 311 6.78 -5.99 21.09
C THR A 311 5.56 -5.27 21.63
N VAL A 312 5.71 -4.52 22.72
CA VAL A 312 4.60 -3.75 23.33
C VAL A 312 4.04 -2.75 22.32
N PHE A 313 4.90 -2.03 21.61
CA PHE A 313 4.47 -1.10 20.57
C PHE A 313 3.62 -1.81 19.48
N ILE A 314 4.16 -2.88 18.90
CA ILE A 314 3.49 -3.60 17.81
C ILE A 314 2.14 -4.16 18.27
N GLU A 315 2.09 -4.83 19.43
CA GLU A 315 0.86 -5.44 19.93
C GLU A 315 -0.18 -4.39 20.31
N PHE A 316 0.23 -3.28 20.93
CA PHE A 316 -0.65 -2.18 21.30
C PHE A 316 -1.33 -1.58 20.06
N TRP A 317 -0.55 -1.13 19.07
CA TRP A 317 -1.11 -0.47 17.87
C TRP A 317 -1.92 -1.41 16.99
N ARG A 318 -1.63 -2.71 17.00
CA ARG A 318 -2.44 -3.71 16.28
C ARG A 318 -3.68 -4.16 17.03
N GLY A 319 -3.69 -4.00 18.35
CA GLY A 319 -4.83 -4.33 19.19
C GLY A 319 -5.92 -3.26 19.24
N VAL A 320 -5.62 -2.03 18.78
CA VAL A 320 -6.54 -0.88 18.84
C VAL A 320 -7.04 -0.56 17.42
N PRO A 321 -8.35 -0.34 17.20
CA PRO A 321 -8.86 0.08 15.89
C PRO A 321 -8.29 1.43 15.46
N LEU A 322 -8.02 1.61 14.15
CA LEU A 322 -7.46 2.87 13.63
C LEU A 322 -8.34 4.08 13.95
N ILE A 323 -9.65 3.92 13.95
CA ILE A 323 -10.59 4.99 14.32
C ILE A 323 -10.32 5.52 15.73
N THR A 324 -10.09 4.62 16.69
CA THR A 324 -9.77 4.97 18.08
C THR A 324 -8.44 5.71 18.16
N VAL A 325 -7.45 5.27 17.36
CA VAL A 325 -6.13 5.94 17.26
C VAL A 325 -6.29 7.36 16.76
N LEU A 326 -7.11 7.58 15.73
CA LEU A 326 -7.38 8.92 15.19
C LEU A 326 -8.05 9.84 16.22
N PHE A 327 -9.02 9.32 16.98
CA PHE A 327 -9.62 10.07 18.08
C PHE A 327 -8.60 10.39 19.18
N MET A 328 -7.77 9.42 19.57
CA MET A 328 -6.71 9.65 20.56
C MET A 328 -5.73 10.72 20.07
N ALA A 329 -5.29 10.66 18.82
CA ALA A 329 -4.38 11.63 18.25
C ALA A 329 -5.01 13.02 18.12
N SER A 330 -6.27 13.11 17.70
CA SER A 330 -6.92 14.40 17.42
C SER A 330 -7.47 15.08 18.65
N VAL A 331 -8.06 14.33 19.60
CA VAL A 331 -8.78 14.88 20.78
C VAL A 331 -7.94 14.77 22.04
N MET A 332 -7.33 13.61 22.29
CA MET A 332 -6.63 13.39 23.55
C MET A 332 -5.19 13.97 23.55
N LEU A 333 -4.46 13.86 22.44
CA LEU A 333 -3.07 14.35 22.38
C LEU A 333 -2.94 15.81 22.82
N PRO A 334 -3.77 16.77 22.39
CA PRO A 334 -3.71 18.15 22.86
C PRO A 334 -3.84 18.33 24.37
N LEU A 335 -4.59 17.43 25.05
CA LEU A 335 -4.77 17.50 26.49
C LEU A 335 -3.50 17.15 27.29
N PHE A 336 -2.57 16.44 26.66
CA PHE A 336 -1.28 16.08 27.25
C PHE A 336 -0.14 17.02 26.86
N MET A 337 -0.43 18.02 26.00
CA MET A 337 0.60 18.98 25.59
C MET A 337 0.73 20.11 26.62
N PRO A 338 1.94 20.67 26.78
CA PRO A 338 2.16 21.87 27.56
C PRO A 338 1.32 23.05 27.03
N GLU A 339 0.96 23.99 27.92
CA GLU A 339 0.27 25.20 27.52
C GLU A 339 1.01 25.96 26.42
N GLY A 340 0.28 26.36 25.38
CA GLY A 340 0.85 27.07 24.21
C GLY A 340 1.41 26.17 23.12
N VAL A 341 1.51 24.85 23.31
CA VAL A 341 1.90 23.90 22.27
C VAL A 341 0.67 23.25 21.66
N ASN A 342 0.36 23.57 20.42
CA ASN A 342 -0.74 22.95 19.69
C ASN A 342 -0.26 22.46 18.32
N PHE A 343 -0.38 21.17 18.10
CA PHE A 343 -0.09 20.60 16.78
C PHE A 343 -1.30 20.75 15.87
N ASP A 344 -1.03 21.03 14.62
CA ASP A 344 -2.01 21.02 13.55
C ASP A 344 -2.78 19.69 13.52
N MET A 345 -4.08 19.74 13.22
CA MET A 345 -4.97 18.59 13.26
C MET A 345 -4.57 17.53 12.22
N LEU A 346 -4.15 17.96 11.02
CA LEU A 346 -3.65 17.07 10.00
C LEU A 346 -2.36 16.37 10.46
N LEU A 347 -1.43 17.11 11.06
CA LEU A 347 -0.18 16.54 11.58
C LEU A 347 -0.45 15.47 12.65
N ARG A 348 -1.41 15.68 13.54
CA ARG A 348 -1.83 14.69 14.55
C ARG A 348 -2.38 13.41 13.91
N ALA A 349 -3.23 13.57 12.88
CA ALA A 349 -3.75 12.42 12.12
C ALA A 349 -2.63 11.67 11.38
N LEU A 350 -1.69 12.39 10.75
CA LEU A 350 -0.53 11.81 10.07
C LEU A 350 0.34 10.97 11.03
N ILE A 351 0.60 11.46 12.24
CA ILE A 351 1.34 10.73 13.27
C ILE A 351 0.58 9.46 13.64
N GLY A 352 -0.72 9.56 13.97
CA GLY A 352 -1.54 8.42 14.35
C GLY A 352 -1.58 7.33 13.28
N VAL A 353 -1.84 7.70 12.03
CA VAL A 353 -1.86 6.79 10.87
C VAL A 353 -0.48 6.14 10.66
N THR A 354 0.59 6.91 10.79
CA THR A 354 1.96 6.41 10.61
C THR A 354 2.33 5.36 11.66
N LEU A 355 2.07 5.63 12.95
CA LEU A 355 2.37 4.71 14.04
C LEU A 355 1.55 3.42 13.92
N PHE A 356 0.28 3.53 13.61
CA PHE A 356 -0.59 2.40 13.35
C PHE A 356 -0.06 1.53 12.20
N SER A 357 0.21 2.15 11.05
CA SER A 357 0.68 1.43 9.87
C SER A 357 2.07 0.83 10.04
N ALA A 358 2.94 1.48 10.84
CA ALA A 358 4.27 0.96 11.17
C ALA A 358 4.20 -0.36 11.93
N ALA A 359 3.22 -0.54 12.81
CA ALA A 359 3.03 -1.78 13.55
C ALA A 359 2.62 -2.94 12.61
N TYR A 360 1.72 -2.71 11.67
CA TYR A 360 1.37 -3.70 10.64
C TYR A 360 2.53 -4.01 9.71
N MET A 361 3.26 -2.99 9.29
CA MET A 361 4.45 -3.14 8.46
C MET A 361 5.55 -3.94 9.18
N ALA A 362 5.71 -3.74 10.48
CA ALA A 362 6.66 -4.51 11.29
C ALA A 362 6.38 -6.01 11.24
N GLU A 363 5.12 -6.42 11.29
CA GLU A 363 4.73 -7.83 11.19
C GLU A 363 4.98 -8.40 9.79
N VAL A 364 4.71 -7.63 8.74
CA VAL A 364 5.01 -8.04 7.36
C VAL A 364 6.52 -8.26 7.19
N VAL A 365 7.35 -7.30 7.64
CA VAL A 365 8.82 -7.42 7.58
C VAL A 365 9.33 -8.57 8.46
N ARG A 366 8.76 -8.77 9.65
CA ARG A 366 9.10 -9.90 10.53
C ARG A 366 8.83 -11.24 9.83
N GLY A 367 7.71 -11.37 9.14
CA GLY A 367 7.40 -12.56 8.31
C GLY A 367 8.47 -12.82 7.26
N GLY A 368 8.94 -11.76 6.57
CA GLY A 368 10.04 -11.86 5.62
C GLY A 368 11.37 -12.30 6.24
N LEU A 369 11.71 -11.72 7.39
CA LEU A 369 12.91 -12.11 8.12
C LEU A 369 12.87 -13.58 8.62
N GLN A 370 11.68 -14.10 8.90
CA GLN A 370 11.50 -15.52 9.29
C GLN A 370 11.60 -16.48 8.10
N ALA A 371 11.31 -16.01 6.90
CA ALA A 371 11.40 -16.81 5.68
C ALA A 371 12.84 -16.98 5.16
N ILE A 372 13.81 -16.27 5.73
CA ILE A 372 15.21 -16.40 5.34
C ILE A 372 15.82 -17.63 5.98
N ASP A 373 16.48 -18.44 5.17
CA ASP A 373 17.18 -19.64 5.58
C ASP A 373 18.29 -19.31 6.61
N LYS A 374 18.43 -20.18 7.64
CA LYS A 374 19.47 -20.04 8.67
C LYS A 374 20.87 -20.01 8.06
N GLY A 375 21.12 -20.78 7.00
CA GLY A 375 22.40 -20.78 6.29
C GLY A 375 22.84 -19.42 5.76
N GLN A 376 21.91 -18.47 5.51
CA GLN A 376 22.26 -17.12 5.12
C GLN A 376 22.86 -16.32 6.30
N TYR A 377 22.37 -16.56 7.51
CA TYR A 377 22.92 -15.97 8.74
C TYR A 377 24.28 -16.58 9.06
N GLU A 378 24.36 -17.91 9.05
CA GLU A 378 25.61 -18.66 9.31
C GLU A 378 26.70 -18.31 8.29
N GLY A 379 26.34 -18.19 7.01
CA GLY A 379 27.25 -17.77 5.96
C GLY A 379 27.76 -16.33 6.14
N ALA A 380 26.91 -15.42 6.59
CA ALA A 380 27.30 -14.05 6.89
C ALA A 380 28.29 -13.98 8.08
N ASP A 381 28.03 -14.79 9.11
CA ASP A 381 28.90 -14.88 10.28
C ASP A 381 30.25 -15.54 9.94
N ALA A 382 30.25 -16.56 9.07
CA ALA A 382 31.47 -17.25 8.62
C ALA A 382 32.45 -16.33 7.84
N VAL A 383 31.93 -15.30 7.13
CA VAL A 383 32.78 -14.30 6.46
C VAL A 383 33.11 -13.08 7.37
N GLY A 384 32.75 -13.12 8.65
CA GLY A 384 33.09 -12.12 9.64
C GLY A 384 32.29 -10.81 9.54
N LEU A 385 31.10 -10.84 8.97
CA LEU A 385 30.22 -9.66 8.89
C LEU A 385 29.64 -9.36 10.29
N SER A 386 29.68 -8.07 10.69
CA SER A 386 28.93 -7.65 11.86
C SER A 386 27.43 -7.75 11.65
N TYR A 387 26.63 -7.80 12.74
CA TYR A 387 25.16 -7.89 12.68
C TYR A 387 24.55 -6.88 11.69
N TRP A 388 24.93 -5.61 11.76
CA TRP A 388 24.39 -4.57 10.88
C TRP A 388 24.84 -4.72 9.43
N GLN A 389 26.06 -5.22 9.18
CA GLN A 389 26.54 -5.53 7.84
C GLN A 389 25.76 -6.72 7.24
N SER A 390 25.61 -7.80 8.02
CA SER A 390 24.80 -8.95 7.64
C SER A 390 23.35 -8.55 7.32
N MET A 391 22.71 -7.78 8.20
CA MET A 391 21.34 -7.30 7.96
C MET A 391 21.23 -6.44 6.71
N ARG A 392 22.11 -5.44 6.54
CA ARG A 392 22.03 -4.48 5.43
C ARG A 392 22.37 -5.10 4.08
N LEU A 393 23.38 -5.97 4.02
CA LEU A 393 23.94 -6.47 2.75
C LEU A 393 23.30 -7.77 2.28
N ILE A 394 22.85 -8.64 3.20
CA ILE A 394 22.42 -10.01 2.90
C ILE A 394 20.96 -10.24 3.30
N ILE A 395 20.66 -10.11 4.58
CA ILE A 395 19.39 -10.59 5.13
C ILE A 395 18.21 -9.71 4.74
N LEU A 396 18.28 -8.41 5.04
CA LEU A 396 17.16 -7.49 4.83
C LEU A 396 16.76 -7.33 3.35
N PRO A 397 17.69 -7.23 2.38
CA PRO A 397 17.32 -7.17 0.97
C PRO A 397 16.54 -8.43 0.51
N GLN A 398 16.96 -9.62 0.97
CA GLN A 398 16.26 -10.87 0.67
C GLN A 398 14.89 -10.92 1.37
N ALA A 399 14.84 -10.60 2.67
CA ALA A 399 13.61 -10.57 3.44
C ALA A 399 12.55 -9.65 2.84
N LEU A 400 12.94 -8.42 2.47
CA LEU A 400 12.03 -7.46 1.83
C LEU A 400 11.51 -7.99 0.49
N THR A 401 12.35 -8.66 -0.29
CA THR A 401 11.95 -9.28 -1.56
C THR A 401 10.84 -10.32 -1.36
N HIS A 402 10.92 -11.12 -0.30
CA HIS A 402 9.89 -12.12 0.01
C HIS A 402 8.53 -11.52 0.39
N VAL A 403 8.52 -10.32 0.95
CA VAL A 403 7.30 -9.69 1.48
C VAL A 403 6.78 -8.52 0.66
N ILE A 404 7.32 -8.28 -0.54
CA ILE A 404 6.80 -7.22 -1.44
C ILE A 404 5.28 -7.28 -1.59
N PRO A 405 4.63 -8.45 -1.84
CA PRO A 405 3.17 -8.51 -1.94
C PRO A 405 2.47 -8.07 -0.65
N GLY A 406 3.01 -8.47 0.51
CA GLY A 406 2.50 -8.08 1.83
C GLY A 406 2.66 -6.58 2.09
N ILE A 407 3.81 -6.01 1.72
CA ILE A 407 4.08 -4.56 1.84
C ILE A 407 3.06 -3.77 1.00
N VAL A 408 2.88 -4.13 -0.27
CA VAL A 408 1.93 -3.43 -1.14
C VAL A 408 0.49 -3.62 -0.68
N ASN A 409 0.14 -4.81 -0.17
CA ASN A 409 -1.19 -5.04 0.39
C ASN A 409 -1.46 -4.14 1.62
N THR A 410 -0.45 -3.94 2.46
CA THR A 410 -0.51 -2.98 3.58
C THR A 410 -0.69 -1.54 3.08
N PHE A 411 0.00 -1.15 2.01
CA PHE A 411 -0.15 0.17 1.40
C PHE A 411 -1.55 0.38 0.79
N ILE A 412 -2.10 -0.64 0.12
CA ILE A 412 -3.49 -0.60 -0.41
C ILE A 412 -4.50 -0.49 0.75
N GLY A 413 -4.26 -1.20 1.86
CA GLY A 413 -5.05 -1.07 3.08
C GLY A 413 -5.02 0.36 3.59
N LEU A 414 -3.83 0.91 3.83
CA LEU A 414 -3.62 2.26 4.31
C LEU A 414 -4.27 3.32 3.39
N PHE A 415 -4.17 3.16 2.07
CA PHE A 415 -4.80 4.07 1.12
C PHE A 415 -6.33 4.10 1.27
N LYS A 416 -6.96 2.96 1.57
CA LYS A 416 -8.40 2.89 1.85
C LYS A 416 -8.74 3.42 3.24
N ASP A 417 -7.86 3.21 4.21
CA ASP A 417 -8.04 3.65 5.59
C ASP A 417 -7.97 5.18 5.74
N THR A 418 -7.47 5.90 4.71
CA THR A 418 -7.56 7.38 4.69
C THR A 418 -8.99 7.90 4.81
N ALA A 419 -9.99 7.13 4.35
CA ALA A 419 -11.40 7.50 4.49
C ALA A 419 -11.85 7.66 5.95
N LEU A 420 -11.13 7.07 6.90
CA LEU A 420 -11.45 7.18 8.33
C LEU A 420 -11.09 8.54 8.94
N VAL A 421 -10.24 9.34 8.29
CA VAL A 421 -9.87 10.66 8.83
C VAL A 421 -11.04 11.66 8.80
N SER A 422 -12.06 11.39 8.01
CA SER A 422 -13.30 12.19 7.99
C SER A 422 -14.01 12.24 9.33
N ILE A 423 -13.85 11.19 10.16
CA ILE A 423 -14.46 11.07 11.48
C ILE A 423 -13.91 12.11 12.47
N VAL A 424 -12.66 12.49 12.31
CA VAL A 424 -12.03 13.54 13.13
C VAL A 424 -12.11 14.93 12.48
N GLY A 425 -12.95 15.10 11.45
CA GLY A 425 -13.22 16.39 10.81
C GLY A 425 -12.25 16.79 9.70
N ILE A 426 -11.43 15.85 9.22
CA ILE A 426 -10.56 16.06 8.06
C ILE A 426 -11.24 15.45 6.84
N PHE A 427 -11.71 16.28 5.92
CA PHE A 427 -12.43 15.80 4.74
C PHE A 427 -11.48 15.21 3.70
N ASP A 428 -11.30 13.89 3.74
CA ASP A 428 -10.67 13.12 2.66
C ASP A 428 -11.58 13.04 1.42
N LEU A 429 -11.21 12.26 0.42
CA LEU A 429 -11.99 12.11 -0.81
C LEU A 429 -13.43 11.63 -0.55
N LEU A 430 -13.61 10.67 0.36
CA LEU A 430 -14.95 10.17 0.74
C LEU A 430 -15.71 11.20 1.57
N GLY A 431 -15.07 11.79 2.57
CA GLY A 431 -15.67 12.82 3.43
C GLY A 431 -16.04 14.08 2.63
N ALA A 432 -15.22 14.50 1.68
CA ALA A 432 -15.52 15.61 0.80
C ALA A 432 -16.75 15.30 -0.09
N ALA A 433 -16.82 14.11 -0.68
CA ALA A 433 -18.00 13.70 -1.43
C ALA A 433 -19.25 13.67 -0.55
N GLN A 434 -19.18 13.08 0.65
CA GLN A 434 -20.30 13.04 1.59
C GLN A 434 -20.78 14.43 2.01
N SER A 435 -19.86 15.37 2.25
CA SER A 435 -20.24 16.74 2.63
C SER A 435 -20.95 17.47 1.48
N THR A 436 -20.62 17.16 0.21
CA THR A 436 -21.34 17.74 -0.94
C THR A 436 -22.77 17.20 -1.08
N LEU A 437 -23.07 16.02 -0.54
CA LEU A 437 -24.44 15.46 -0.52
C LEU A 437 -25.37 16.21 0.43
N ALA A 438 -24.83 16.90 1.40
CA ALA A 438 -25.61 17.73 2.33
C ALA A 438 -26.06 19.07 1.70
N ASP A 439 -25.58 19.42 0.50
CA ASP A 439 -25.97 20.64 -0.18
C ASP A 439 -27.40 20.55 -0.70
N ALA A 440 -28.28 21.28 -0.05
CA ALA A 440 -29.71 21.35 -0.40
C ALA A 440 -29.94 21.83 -1.85
N ALA A 441 -29.00 22.59 -2.43
CA ALA A 441 -29.10 23.05 -3.82
C ALA A 441 -29.03 21.91 -4.83
N TRP A 442 -28.40 20.79 -4.48
CA TRP A 442 -28.21 19.61 -5.33
C TRP A 442 -28.96 18.35 -4.85
N SER A 443 -29.86 18.49 -3.85
CA SER A 443 -30.56 17.35 -3.26
C SER A 443 -31.45 16.63 -4.27
N THR A 444 -30.96 15.50 -4.81
CA THR A 444 -31.69 14.58 -5.69
C THR A 444 -31.48 13.13 -5.20
N PRO A 445 -32.41 12.19 -5.48
CA PRO A 445 -32.27 10.80 -5.03
C PRO A 445 -31.01 10.09 -5.55
N VAL A 446 -30.47 10.52 -6.69
CA VAL A 446 -29.32 9.86 -7.37
C VAL A 446 -27.98 10.51 -7.10
N GLN A 447 -27.95 11.66 -6.48
CA GLN A 447 -26.76 12.42 -6.15
C GLN A 447 -25.77 11.60 -5.31
N GLY A 448 -26.26 10.93 -4.27
CA GLY A 448 -25.42 10.09 -3.40
C GLY A 448 -24.76 8.96 -4.17
N LEU A 449 -25.52 8.24 -5.00
CA LEU A 449 -24.98 7.14 -5.81
C LEU A 449 -23.95 7.64 -6.82
N THR A 450 -24.17 8.81 -7.44
CA THR A 450 -23.22 9.43 -8.38
C THR A 450 -21.93 9.83 -7.67
N GLY A 451 -22.01 10.47 -6.49
CA GLY A 451 -20.86 10.86 -5.69
C GLY A 451 -20.02 9.64 -5.24
N TYR A 452 -20.67 8.62 -4.69
CA TYR A 452 -19.99 7.38 -4.28
C TYR A 452 -19.39 6.62 -5.47
N LEU A 453 -20.02 6.64 -6.65
CA LEU A 453 -19.47 6.03 -7.85
C LEU A 453 -18.12 6.68 -8.22
N VAL A 454 -18.05 8.02 -8.22
CA VAL A 454 -16.81 8.75 -8.52
C VAL A 454 -15.72 8.40 -7.50
N VAL A 455 -16.04 8.44 -6.21
CA VAL A 455 -15.10 8.06 -5.15
C VAL A 455 -14.60 6.63 -5.34
N ALA A 456 -15.52 5.68 -5.60
CA ALA A 456 -15.18 4.28 -5.82
C ALA A 456 -14.24 4.10 -7.03
N VAL A 457 -14.50 4.81 -8.15
CA VAL A 457 -13.65 4.75 -9.34
C VAL A 457 -12.25 5.30 -9.04
N ILE A 458 -12.14 6.43 -8.33
CA ILE A 458 -10.85 7.00 -7.97
C ILE A 458 -10.06 6.04 -7.06
N PHE A 459 -10.67 5.53 -5.98
CA PHE A 459 -10.03 4.53 -5.11
C PHE A 459 -9.62 3.28 -5.89
N PHE A 460 -10.49 2.80 -6.80
CA PHE A 460 -10.19 1.64 -7.64
C PHE A 460 -8.97 1.87 -8.52
N ILE A 461 -8.85 3.03 -9.19
CA ILE A 461 -7.70 3.35 -10.07
C ILE A 461 -6.39 3.26 -9.28
N PHE A 462 -6.31 3.89 -8.09
CA PHE A 462 -5.10 3.86 -7.27
C PHE A 462 -4.80 2.46 -6.73
N CYS A 463 -5.78 1.79 -6.14
CA CYS A 463 -5.60 0.44 -5.57
C CYS A 463 -5.25 -0.59 -6.64
N PHE A 464 -5.91 -0.54 -7.81
CA PHE A 464 -5.63 -1.41 -8.94
C PHE A 464 -4.23 -1.16 -9.51
N GLY A 465 -3.84 0.10 -9.65
CA GLY A 465 -2.49 0.47 -10.08
C GLY A 465 -1.42 -0.09 -9.17
N MET A 466 -1.55 0.08 -7.84
CA MET A 466 -0.64 -0.49 -6.84
C MET A 466 -0.60 -2.02 -6.92
N SER A 467 -1.76 -2.68 -7.01
CA SER A 467 -1.86 -4.13 -7.11
C SER A 467 -1.17 -4.67 -8.39
N ARG A 468 -1.40 -4.04 -9.54
CA ARG A 468 -0.77 -4.43 -10.81
C ARG A 468 0.75 -4.26 -10.78
N TYR A 469 1.22 -3.18 -10.18
CA TYR A 469 2.66 -2.95 -10.00
C TYR A 469 3.29 -3.99 -9.07
N SER A 470 2.63 -4.35 -7.97
CA SER A 470 3.08 -5.42 -7.07
C SER A 470 3.27 -6.74 -7.81
N MET A 471 2.25 -7.18 -8.56
CA MET A 471 2.33 -8.42 -9.35
C MET A 471 3.45 -8.38 -10.42
N PHE A 472 3.70 -7.21 -11.00
CA PHE A 472 4.82 -7.04 -11.94
C PHE A 472 6.16 -7.24 -11.23
N MET A 473 6.36 -6.60 -10.07
CA MET A 473 7.58 -6.73 -9.28
C MET A 473 7.81 -8.15 -8.77
N GLU A 474 6.78 -8.82 -8.28
CA GLU A 474 6.84 -10.21 -7.83
C GLU A 474 7.31 -11.16 -8.95
N ARG A 475 6.68 -11.08 -10.13
CA ARG A 475 7.07 -11.89 -11.29
C ARG A 475 8.52 -11.65 -11.73
N LYS A 476 8.98 -10.42 -11.62
CA LYS A 476 10.35 -10.06 -11.96
C LYS A 476 11.35 -10.66 -10.99
N LEU A 477 11.10 -10.51 -9.69
CA LEU A 477 11.99 -10.99 -8.64
C LEU A 477 12.01 -12.53 -8.55
N SER A 478 10.88 -13.18 -8.78
CA SER A 478 10.83 -14.65 -8.85
C SER A 478 11.66 -15.23 -10.02
N ARG A 479 11.68 -14.55 -11.18
CA ARG A 479 12.50 -14.95 -12.32
C ARG A 479 14.00 -14.83 -12.05
N SER A 480 14.44 -13.83 -11.28
CA SER A 480 15.86 -13.65 -10.95
C SER A 480 16.37 -14.71 -9.96
N ARG A 481 15.48 -15.31 -9.16
CA ARG A 481 15.82 -16.37 -8.19
C ARG A 481 15.90 -17.77 -8.80
N ASN A 482 15.20 -18.00 -9.93
CA ASN A 482 15.19 -19.29 -10.63
C ASN A 482 16.28 -19.38 -11.70
N ARG A 483 17.18 -18.41 -11.79
CA ARG A 483 18.42 -18.42 -12.59
C ARG A 483 19.62 -18.57 -11.67
#